data_2d7a691bb0dbb7c6c5caaf878c8478c8
#
_entry.id   2d7a691bb0dbb7c6c5caaf878c8478c8
#
_cell.length_a   1.000
_cell.length_b   1.000
_cell.length_c   1.000
_cell.angle_alpha   90.00
_cell.angle_beta   90.00
_cell.angle_gamma   90.00
#
_symmetry.space_group_name_H-M   'P 1'
#
loop_
_entity.id
_entity.type
_entity.pdbx_description
1 polymer ?
#
loop_
_entity_poly.entity_id
_entity_poly.type
_entity_poly.pdbx_seq_one_letter_code
_entity_poly.pdbx_strand_id
1 'polypeptide(L)'
;PALIYDTRNNVYSATNGSYASLEFEVGRILDRNNYYTTELELRKYHKGFFENNNFAYRTVLGVGSDNLRDSQKFRVGGGNTLRGYNSGDFKGNYELYTNLENRTRLNDNFEVVGFFDFGGAWDKTETSTTQTSIGEDINMSYGIGLRIQTPIGPLRFDYGWPLGDTENTGGQFYFNIGQLF
;
A
#
# COMPACT_ATOMS: atom_id res chain seq x y z
N PRO A 1 -10.34 8.98 15.40
CA PRO A 1 -9.37 10.09 15.46
C PRO A 1 -8.10 9.74 14.69
N ALA A 2 -7.43 10.76 14.16
CA ALA A 2 -6.17 10.61 13.44
C ALA A 2 -5.14 11.61 13.98
N LEU A 3 -3.88 11.17 14.04
CA LEU A 3 -2.71 12.02 14.27
C LEU A 3 -1.91 12.06 12.98
N ILE A 4 -1.58 13.25 12.48
CA ILE A 4 -0.88 13.43 11.22
C ILE A 4 0.36 14.30 11.44
N TYR A 5 1.49 13.84 10.91
CA TYR A 5 2.74 14.59 10.78
C TYR A 5 3.11 14.64 9.28
N ASP A 6 3.23 15.84 8.71
CA ASP A 6 3.48 16.04 7.29
C ASP A 6 4.54 17.13 7.07
N THR A 7 5.66 16.75 6.46
CA THR A 7 6.77 17.64 6.07
C THR A 7 7.06 17.53 4.57
N ARG A 8 6.15 16.97 3.78
CA ARG A 8 6.31 16.86 2.33
C ARG A 8 6.39 18.24 1.69
N ASN A 9 7.27 18.38 0.70
CA ASN A 9 7.39 19.61 -0.08
C ASN A 9 6.18 19.87 -0.99
N ASN A 10 5.42 18.84 -1.34
CA ASN A 10 4.18 18.92 -2.11
C ASN A 10 3.26 17.77 -1.73
N VAL A 11 1.99 18.03 -1.49
CA VAL A 11 1.00 17.01 -1.06
C VAL A 11 0.65 16.06 -2.21
N TYR A 12 0.62 16.57 -3.45
CA TYR A 12 0.18 15.80 -4.63
C TYR A 12 1.32 15.14 -5.40
N SER A 13 2.55 15.63 -5.27
CA SER A 13 3.72 15.14 -6.01
C SER A 13 4.97 15.35 -5.18
N ALA A 14 5.04 14.67 -4.05
CA ALA A 14 6.15 14.78 -3.12
C ALA A 14 7.43 14.20 -3.72
N THR A 15 8.50 14.99 -3.66
CA THR A 15 9.86 14.59 -4.05
C THR A 15 10.83 14.61 -2.87
N ASN A 16 10.41 15.20 -1.75
CA ASN A 16 11.19 15.27 -0.52
C ASN A 16 10.27 15.44 0.69
N GLY A 17 10.72 14.96 1.84
CA GLY A 17 10.02 15.06 3.12
C GLY A 17 9.50 13.72 3.61
N SER A 18 8.63 13.78 4.61
CA SER A 18 8.05 12.62 5.27
C SER A 18 6.58 12.87 5.58
N TYR A 19 5.82 11.81 5.64
CA TYR A 19 4.46 11.80 6.13
C TYR A 19 4.30 10.63 7.11
N ALA A 20 3.57 10.85 8.20
CA ALA A 20 3.15 9.81 9.11
C ALA A 20 1.71 10.08 9.54
N SER A 21 0.87 9.06 9.52
CA SER A 21 -0.47 9.10 10.10
C SER A 21 -0.70 7.89 11.00
N LEU A 22 -1.33 8.13 12.14
CA LEU A 22 -1.83 7.10 13.02
C LEU A 22 -3.34 7.30 13.14
N GLU A 23 -4.09 6.36 12.63
CA GLU A 23 -5.55 6.36 12.69
C GLU A 23 -6.03 5.34 13.71
N PHE A 24 -7.05 5.72 14.47
CA PHE A 24 -7.70 4.86 15.44
C PHE A 24 -9.21 4.96 15.28
N GLU A 25 -9.85 3.83 15.02
CA GLU A 25 -11.29 3.70 14.92
C GLU A 25 -11.82 2.78 16.03
N VAL A 26 -12.93 3.18 16.64
CA VAL A 26 -13.73 2.36 17.55
C VAL A 26 -15.15 2.40 17.06
N GLY A 27 -15.73 1.23 16.90
CA GLY A 27 -17.12 1.09 16.49
C GLY A 27 -17.85 0.07 17.33
N ARG A 28 -19.18 0.11 17.25
CA ARG A 28 -20.07 -0.85 17.90
C ARG A 28 -20.85 -1.62 16.85
N ILE A 29 -20.78 -2.93 16.93
CA ILE A 29 -21.59 -3.81 16.10
C ILE A 29 -22.88 -4.11 16.88
N LEU A 30 -24.05 -3.84 16.28
CA LEU A 30 -25.35 -4.20 16.86
C LEU A 30 -25.34 -5.70 17.21
N ASP A 31 -25.73 -6.02 18.43
CA ASP A 31 -25.76 -7.38 19.01
C ASP A 31 -24.40 -8.05 19.19
N ARG A 32 -23.29 -7.29 19.10
CA ARG A 32 -21.92 -7.77 19.34
C ARG A 32 -21.11 -6.78 20.18
N ASN A 33 -19.93 -7.22 20.58
CA ASN A 33 -18.97 -6.39 21.29
C ASN A 33 -18.45 -5.23 20.45
N ASN A 34 -17.87 -4.22 21.08
CA ASN A 34 -17.15 -3.16 20.40
C ASN A 34 -15.98 -3.74 19.60
N TYR A 35 -15.65 -3.09 18.49
CA TYR A 35 -14.44 -3.38 17.73
C TYR A 35 -13.53 -2.15 17.69
N TYR A 36 -12.28 -2.39 17.38
CA TYR A 36 -11.32 -1.32 17.07
C TYR A 36 -10.45 -1.69 15.88
N THR A 37 -9.98 -0.68 15.19
CA THR A 37 -8.89 -0.78 14.21
C THR A 37 -7.88 0.34 14.47
N THR A 38 -6.62 0.03 14.23
CA THR A 38 -5.53 0.99 14.29
C THR A 38 -4.69 0.83 13.04
N GLU A 39 -4.42 1.92 12.35
CA GLU A 39 -3.58 1.93 11.15
C GLU A 39 -2.48 2.98 11.31
N LEU A 40 -1.24 2.58 11.07
CA LEU A 40 -0.07 3.43 11.00
C LEU A 40 0.42 3.46 9.55
N GLU A 41 0.43 4.62 8.95
CA GLU A 41 1.03 4.84 7.64
C GLU A 41 2.25 5.74 7.74
N LEU A 42 3.34 5.30 7.13
CA LEU A 42 4.61 6.01 7.05
C LEU A 42 4.99 6.19 5.59
N ARG A 43 5.36 7.43 5.20
CA ARG A 43 5.87 7.73 3.86
C ARG A 43 7.16 8.52 3.95
N LYS A 44 8.09 8.22 3.06
CA LYS A 44 9.36 8.94 2.93
C LYS A 44 9.67 9.21 1.47
N TYR A 45 10.15 10.41 1.20
CA TYR A 45 10.54 10.84 -0.12
C TYR A 45 11.93 11.44 -0.06
N HIS A 46 12.78 11.13 -1.02
CA HIS A 46 14.09 11.73 -1.14
C HIS A 46 14.57 11.73 -2.61
N LYS A 47 15.48 12.62 -2.92
CA LYS A 47 16.11 12.68 -4.25
C LYS A 47 16.79 11.35 -4.58
N GLY A 48 16.68 10.96 -5.83
CA GLY A 48 17.35 9.79 -6.38
C GLY A 48 18.76 10.11 -6.88
N PHE A 49 19.23 9.29 -7.80
CA PHE A 49 20.60 9.37 -8.33
C PHE A 49 20.79 10.50 -9.37
N PHE A 50 19.70 10.98 -9.98
CA PHE A 50 19.70 12.00 -11.02
C PHE A 50 18.80 13.17 -10.61
N GLU A 51 18.93 14.34 -11.23
CA GLU A 51 18.17 15.55 -10.89
C GLU A 51 16.65 15.38 -10.97
N ASN A 52 16.18 14.62 -11.97
CA ASN A 52 14.77 14.37 -12.24
C ASN A 52 14.25 13.04 -11.65
N ASN A 53 15.04 12.41 -10.77
CA ASN A 53 14.73 11.12 -10.17
C ASN A 53 14.51 11.28 -8.67
N ASN A 54 13.52 10.58 -8.15
CA ASN A 54 13.28 10.48 -6.71
C ASN A 54 12.82 9.07 -6.29
N PHE A 55 13.12 8.74 -5.06
CA PHE A 55 12.60 7.56 -4.39
C PHE A 55 11.45 7.93 -3.48
N ALA A 56 10.43 7.10 -3.50
CA ALA A 56 9.28 7.19 -2.63
C ALA A 56 9.04 5.84 -1.94
N TYR A 57 8.82 5.88 -0.64
CA TYR A 57 8.57 4.71 0.22
C TYR A 57 7.28 4.93 0.98
N ARG A 58 6.49 3.89 1.06
CA ARG A 58 5.28 3.84 1.88
C ARG A 58 5.25 2.52 2.63
N THR A 59 4.94 2.56 3.92
CA THR A 59 4.66 1.36 4.72
C THR A 59 3.38 1.59 5.49
N VAL A 60 2.50 0.61 5.47
CA VAL A 60 1.25 0.60 6.24
C VAL A 60 1.22 -0.62 7.13
N LEU A 61 0.83 -0.40 8.38
CA LEU A 61 0.66 -1.39 9.42
C LEU A 61 -0.74 -1.25 9.99
N GLY A 62 -1.56 -2.28 9.91
CA GLY A 62 -2.90 -2.31 10.45
C GLY A 62 -3.10 -3.41 11.48
N VAL A 63 -3.80 -3.09 12.55
CA VAL A 63 -4.20 -4.04 13.59
C VAL A 63 -5.68 -3.82 13.93
N GLY A 64 -6.47 -4.88 13.84
CA GLY A 64 -7.87 -4.89 14.19
C GLY A 64 -8.20 -5.93 15.27
N SER A 65 -9.29 -5.71 15.95
CA SER A 65 -9.80 -6.68 16.95
C SER A 65 -10.27 -7.99 16.30
N ASP A 66 -10.19 -9.10 17.03
CA ASP A 66 -10.53 -10.44 16.53
C ASP A 66 -12.01 -10.58 16.11
N ASN A 67 -12.89 -9.69 16.55
CA ASN A 67 -14.32 -9.70 16.25
C ASN A 67 -14.74 -8.83 15.05
N LEU A 68 -13.80 -8.40 14.21
CA LEU A 68 -14.13 -7.67 12.99
C LEU A 68 -15.04 -8.50 12.08
N ARG A 69 -16.02 -7.82 11.47
CA ARG A 69 -16.80 -8.41 10.38
C ARG A 69 -15.95 -8.45 9.12
N ASP A 70 -16.30 -9.33 8.22
CA ASP A 70 -15.65 -9.49 6.94
C ASP A 70 -15.52 -8.17 6.13
N SER A 71 -16.51 -7.29 6.24
CA SER A 71 -16.53 -5.97 5.61
C SER A 71 -15.63 -4.92 6.29
N GLN A 72 -15.15 -5.20 7.49
CA GLN A 72 -14.30 -4.29 8.29
C GLN A 72 -12.84 -4.73 8.33
N LYS A 73 -12.55 -5.96 7.85
CA LYS A 73 -11.18 -6.47 7.76
C LYS A 73 -10.36 -5.68 6.76
N PHE A 74 -9.10 -5.56 7.03
CA PHE A 74 -8.12 -5.00 6.09
C PHE A 74 -8.07 -5.82 4.81
N ARG A 75 -7.82 -5.14 3.70
CA ARG A 75 -7.76 -5.75 2.36
C ARG A 75 -6.53 -5.26 1.62
N VAL A 76 -5.62 -6.17 1.35
CA VAL A 76 -4.39 -5.92 0.61
C VAL A 76 -4.46 -6.64 -0.73
N GLY A 77 -3.89 -6.05 -1.76
CA GLY A 77 -3.97 -6.47 -3.16
C GLY A 77 -4.62 -5.40 -4.02
N GLY A 78 -4.16 -5.27 -5.24
CA GLY A 78 -4.64 -4.28 -6.21
C GLY A 78 -3.79 -3.03 -6.32
N GLY A 79 -4.20 -2.14 -7.21
CA GLY A 79 -3.42 -0.99 -7.64
C GLY A 79 -3.11 0.07 -6.56
N ASN A 80 -3.68 -0.02 -5.37
CA ASN A 80 -3.48 0.95 -4.28
C ASN A 80 -2.72 0.39 -3.07
N THR A 81 -2.47 -0.91 -3.05
CA THR A 81 -1.77 -1.58 -1.94
C THR A 81 -0.63 -2.47 -2.46
N LEU A 82 -0.92 -3.65 -2.95
CA LEU A 82 0.04 -4.63 -3.46
C LEU A 82 -0.28 -4.89 -4.94
N ARG A 83 0.42 -4.22 -5.85
CA ARG A 83 0.24 -4.35 -7.30
C ARG A 83 0.72 -5.74 -7.76
N GLY A 84 0.15 -6.26 -8.85
CA GLY A 84 0.40 -7.62 -9.33
C GLY A 84 -0.65 -8.64 -8.86
N TYR A 85 -1.49 -8.28 -7.89
CA TYR A 85 -2.56 -9.11 -7.32
C TYR A 85 -3.93 -8.45 -7.52
N ASN A 86 -5.02 -9.23 -7.51
CA ASN A 86 -6.36 -8.66 -7.60
C ASN A 86 -6.71 -7.83 -6.37
N SER A 87 -7.68 -6.94 -6.50
CA SER A 87 -8.11 -6.09 -5.39
C SER A 87 -8.66 -6.94 -4.24
N GLY A 88 -7.99 -6.84 -3.08
CA GLY A 88 -8.40 -7.53 -1.85
C GLY A 88 -8.15 -9.04 -1.85
N ASP A 89 -7.19 -9.54 -2.62
CA ASP A 89 -6.78 -10.96 -2.62
C ASP A 89 -6.37 -11.42 -1.21
N PHE A 90 -5.78 -10.54 -0.43
CA PHE A 90 -5.39 -10.81 0.97
C PHE A 90 -6.30 -10.03 1.90
N LYS A 91 -6.84 -10.73 2.90
CA LYS A 91 -7.79 -10.16 3.84
C LYS A 91 -7.55 -10.68 5.26
N GLY A 92 -7.62 -9.78 6.26
CA GLY A 92 -7.45 -10.17 7.64
C GLY A 92 -7.62 -9.05 8.65
N ASN A 93 -7.46 -9.40 9.93
CA ASN A 93 -7.48 -8.46 11.05
C ASN A 93 -6.15 -7.73 11.23
N TYR A 94 -5.11 -8.19 10.54
CA TYR A 94 -3.78 -7.59 10.50
C TYR A 94 -3.40 -7.31 9.06
N GLU A 95 -2.69 -6.22 8.82
CA GLU A 95 -2.07 -5.94 7.54
C GLU A 95 -0.67 -5.36 7.71
N LEU A 96 0.18 -5.69 6.78
CA LEU A 96 1.47 -5.06 6.57
C LEU A 96 1.72 -5.01 5.07
N TYR A 97 1.95 -3.83 4.52
CA TYR A 97 2.48 -3.74 3.18
C TYR A 97 3.41 -2.54 3.01
N THR A 98 4.32 -2.68 2.08
CA THR A 98 5.29 -1.65 1.72
C THR A 98 5.35 -1.50 0.21
N ASN A 99 5.36 -0.26 -0.24
CA ASN A 99 5.56 0.13 -1.63
C ASN A 99 6.88 0.91 -1.75
N LEU A 100 7.74 0.47 -2.64
CA LEU A 100 9.00 1.12 -2.98
C LEU A 100 8.89 1.59 -4.42
N GLU A 101 9.06 2.87 -4.68
CA GLU A 101 9.01 3.44 -6.02
C GLU A 101 10.27 4.23 -6.35
N ASN A 102 10.81 3.99 -7.53
CA ASN A 102 11.78 4.85 -8.19
C ASN A 102 11.05 5.61 -9.29
N ARG A 103 10.92 6.91 -9.12
CA ARG A 103 10.17 7.81 -10.00
C ARG A 103 11.13 8.66 -10.79
N THR A 104 11.00 8.66 -12.11
CA THR A 104 11.84 9.47 -13.01
C THR A 104 10.95 10.34 -13.88
N ARG A 105 11.04 11.65 -13.68
CA ARG A 105 10.31 12.63 -14.49
C ARG A 105 11.01 12.78 -15.83
N LEU A 106 10.28 12.50 -16.91
CA LEU A 106 10.77 12.66 -18.28
C LEU A 106 10.61 14.11 -18.76
N ASN A 107 9.50 14.72 -18.40
CA ASN A 107 9.17 16.12 -18.64
C ASN A 107 8.06 16.58 -17.68
N ASP A 108 7.51 17.78 -17.86
CA ASP A 108 6.50 18.34 -16.97
C ASP A 108 5.19 17.51 -16.89
N ASN A 109 4.91 16.72 -17.93
CA ASN A 109 3.66 15.96 -18.01
C ASN A 109 3.83 14.47 -17.77
N PHE A 110 5.03 13.90 -17.94
CA PHE A 110 5.26 12.46 -17.92
C PHE A 110 6.31 12.05 -16.88
N GLU A 111 5.97 11.06 -16.09
CA GLU A 111 6.87 10.40 -15.14
C GLU A 111 6.77 8.88 -15.30
N VAL A 112 7.90 8.21 -15.36
CA VAL A 112 8.01 6.75 -15.37
C VAL A 112 8.37 6.28 -13.98
N VAL A 113 7.76 5.18 -13.55
CA VAL A 113 7.95 4.58 -12.23
C VAL A 113 8.36 3.12 -12.37
N GLY A 114 9.44 2.74 -11.71
CA GLY A 114 9.73 1.35 -11.39
C GLY A 114 9.34 1.09 -9.94
N PHE A 115 8.68 -0.02 -9.65
CA PHE A 115 8.24 -0.30 -8.30
C PHE A 115 8.49 -1.73 -7.85
N PHE A 116 8.55 -1.88 -6.53
CA PHE A 116 8.56 -3.15 -5.83
C PHE A 116 7.64 -3.04 -4.62
N ASP A 117 6.67 -3.96 -4.53
CA ASP A 117 5.70 -3.99 -3.44
C ASP A 117 5.83 -5.33 -2.71
N PHE A 118 5.63 -5.31 -1.37
CA PHE A 118 5.57 -6.53 -0.59
C PHE A 118 4.63 -6.36 0.61
N GLY A 119 3.99 -7.45 1.03
CA GLY A 119 3.09 -7.47 2.17
C GLY A 119 1.95 -8.44 2.03
N GLY A 120 0.91 -8.26 2.85
CA GLY A 120 -0.29 -9.06 2.89
C GLY A 120 -1.23 -8.62 3.99
N ALA A 121 -2.34 -9.34 4.12
CA ALA A 121 -3.26 -9.24 5.24
C ALA A 121 -3.63 -10.65 5.70
N TRP A 122 -3.79 -10.85 7.02
CA TRP A 122 -4.05 -12.17 7.61
C TRP A 122 -4.87 -12.06 8.89
N ASP A 123 -5.49 -13.15 9.28
CA ASP A 123 -6.13 -13.32 10.57
C ASP A 123 -5.14 -13.92 11.59
N LYS A 124 -5.38 -13.68 12.88
CA LYS A 124 -4.67 -14.38 13.94
C LYS A 124 -5.08 -15.86 13.91
N THR A 125 -4.14 -16.73 13.67
CA THR A 125 -4.38 -18.18 13.73
C THR A 125 -4.58 -18.59 15.19
N GLU A 126 -5.78 -19.00 15.55
CA GLU A 126 -6.01 -19.70 16.81
C GLU A 126 -5.39 -21.10 16.71
N THR A 127 -4.42 -21.34 17.57
CA THR A 127 -3.90 -22.66 17.90
C THR A 127 -3.15 -23.43 16.81
N SER A 128 -1.90 -23.11 16.64
CA SER A 128 -0.93 -24.16 16.38
C SER A 128 0.35 -23.85 17.15
N THR A 129 0.87 -24.82 17.87
CA THR A 129 2.17 -24.82 18.58
C THR A 129 3.34 -24.74 17.57
N THR A 130 3.05 -24.55 16.31
CA THR A 130 4.00 -24.35 15.23
C THR A 130 3.99 -22.86 14.88
N GLN A 131 5.11 -22.23 15.00
CA GLN A 131 5.37 -20.82 14.69
C GLN A 131 4.61 -20.41 13.43
N THR A 132 3.67 -19.48 13.54
CA THR A 132 3.18 -18.73 12.39
C THR A 132 4.39 -17.92 11.90
N SER A 133 5.01 -18.40 10.86
CA SER A 133 6.09 -17.68 10.19
C SER A 133 5.44 -16.48 9.50
N ILE A 134 5.56 -15.29 10.06
CA ILE A 134 5.15 -14.02 9.42
C ILE A 134 5.64 -13.95 7.97
N GLY A 135 6.65 -14.74 7.59
CA GLY A 135 7.19 -14.79 6.24
C GLY A 135 6.40 -15.60 5.22
N GLU A 136 5.54 -16.53 5.62
CA GLU A 136 4.75 -17.36 4.68
C GLU A 136 3.53 -16.60 4.11
N ASP A 137 3.07 -15.54 4.79
CA ASP A 137 1.93 -14.70 4.38
C ASP A 137 2.39 -13.42 3.64
N ILE A 138 3.70 -13.25 3.40
CA ILE A 138 4.22 -12.07 2.70
C ILE A 138 4.35 -12.36 1.22
N ASN A 139 3.54 -11.63 0.45
CA ASN A 139 3.54 -11.67 -0.99
C ASN A 139 4.38 -10.51 -1.55
N MET A 140 4.99 -10.71 -2.71
CA MET A 140 5.88 -9.74 -3.34
C MET A 140 5.48 -9.53 -4.79
N SER A 141 5.75 -8.34 -5.29
CA SER A 141 5.56 -8.02 -6.70
C SER A 141 6.52 -6.92 -7.15
N TYR A 142 6.70 -6.80 -8.45
CA TYR A 142 7.43 -5.71 -9.09
C TYR A 142 6.69 -5.24 -10.33
N GLY A 143 7.06 -4.07 -10.82
CA GLY A 143 6.42 -3.59 -12.02
C GLY A 143 6.92 -2.24 -12.49
N ILE A 144 6.22 -1.74 -13.49
CA ILE A 144 6.46 -0.44 -14.10
C ILE A 144 5.17 0.36 -14.14
N GLY A 145 5.32 1.68 -14.10
CA GLY A 145 4.19 2.60 -14.17
C GLY A 145 4.49 3.83 -15.01
N LEU A 146 3.42 4.41 -15.52
CA LEU A 146 3.42 5.71 -16.17
C LEU A 146 2.49 6.66 -15.43
N ARG A 147 2.94 7.86 -15.19
CA ARG A 147 2.15 8.96 -14.61
C ARG A 147 2.02 10.05 -15.66
N ILE A 148 0.80 10.52 -15.87
CA ILE A 148 0.50 11.64 -16.78
C ILE A 148 -0.12 12.75 -15.96
N GLN A 149 0.56 13.89 -15.86
CA GLN A 149 0.04 15.05 -15.14
C GLN A 149 -1.09 15.69 -15.95
N THR A 150 -2.24 15.85 -15.32
CA THR A 150 -3.41 16.50 -15.93
C THR A 150 -3.98 17.57 -14.99
N PRO A 151 -4.80 18.51 -15.48
CA PRO A 151 -5.44 19.52 -14.64
C PRO A 151 -6.34 18.94 -13.53
N ILE A 152 -6.84 17.72 -13.68
CA ILE A 152 -7.68 17.03 -12.68
C ILE A 152 -6.88 16.13 -11.74
N GLY A 153 -5.55 16.14 -11.84
CA GLY A 153 -4.62 15.29 -11.10
C GLY A 153 -3.89 14.29 -12.00
N PRO A 154 -2.88 13.59 -11.47
CA PRO A 154 -2.13 12.63 -12.24
C PRO A 154 -2.97 11.39 -12.58
N LEU A 155 -2.94 10.99 -13.84
CA LEU A 155 -3.42 9.68 -14.29
C LEU A 155 -2.29 8.67 -14.08
N ARG A 156 -2.62 7.54 -13.50
CA ARG A 156 -1.68 6.49 -13.13
C ARG A 156 -1.99 5.19 -13.87
N PHE A 157 -1.02 4.69 -14.60
CA PHE A 157 -1.07 3.43 -15.30
C PHE A 157 0.05 2.55 -14.75
N ASP A 158 -0.29 1.44 -14.12
CA ASP A 158 0.67 0.51 -13.54
C ASP A 158 0.48 -0.88 -14.15
N TYR A 159 1.59 -1.58 -14.37
CA TYR A 159 1.59 -2.99 -14.70
C TYR A 159 2.50 -3.73 -13.74
N GLY A 160 1.94 -4.62 -12.93
CA GLY A 160 2.63 -5.34 -11.87
C GLY A 160 2.62 -6.85 -12.12
N TRP A 161 3.75 -7.49 -11.80
CA TRP A 161 3.90 -8.95 -11.84
C TRP A 161 4.10 -9.47 -10.42
N PRO A 162 3.33 -10.49 -10.00
CA PRO A 162 3.57 -11.15 -8.72
C PRO A 162 4.91 -11.91 -8.76
N LEU A 163 5.57 -12.00 -7.61
CA LEU A 163 6.78 -12.82 -7.42
C LEU A 163 6.42 -14.04 -6.58
N GLY A 164 6.92 -15.20 -6.97
CA GLY A 164 6.69 -16.48 -6.30
C GLY A 164 5.74 -17.41 -7.04
N ASP A 165 5.48 -18.58 -6.44
CA ASP A 165 4.56 -19.59 -6.97
C ASP A 165 3.11 -19.13 -6.74
N THR A 166 2.60 -18.33 -7.66
CA THR A 166 1.19 -17.98 -7.69
C THR A 166 0.52 -18.72 -8.84
N GLU A 167 -0.69 -19.21 -8.65
CA GLU A 167 -1.50 -19.80 -9.71
C GLU A 167 -1.71 -18.81 -10.88
N ASN A 168 -1.55 -17.52 -10.62
CA ASN A 168 -1.71 -16.44 -11.57
C ASN A 168 -0.34 -15.81 -11.88
N THR A 169 0.38 -16.43 -12.83
CA THR A 169 1.70 -15.95 -13.31
C THR A 169 1.60 -14.73 -14.23
N GLY A 170 0.39 -14.31 -14.59
CA GLY A 170 0.13 -13.15 -15.45
C GLY A 170 0.24 -11.84 -14.69
N GLY A 171 0.84 -10.80 -15.32
CA GLY A 171 0.84 -9.45 -14.76
C GLY A 171 -0.56 -8.82 -14.77
N GLN A 172 -0.78 -7.88 -13.85
CA GLN A 172 -2.03 -7.13 -13.69
C GLN A 172 -1.84 -5.67 -14.13
N PHE A 173 -2.80 -5.17 -14.90
CA PHE A 173 -2.85 -3.76 -15.31
C PHE A 173 -3.80 -2.98 -14.41
N TYR A 174 -3.37 -1.78 -13.98
CA TYR A 174 -4.16 -0.88 -13.16
C TYR A 174 -4.22 0.50 -13.79
N PHE A 175 -5.42 1.08 -13.76
CA PHE A 175 -5.66 2.49 -14.07
C PHE A 175 -6.25 3.18 -12.84
N ASN A 176 -5.65 4.29 -12.44
CA ASN A 176 -6.11 5.08 -11.31
C ASN A 176 -5.95 6.58 -11.58
N ILE A 177 -6.72 7.40 -10.87
CA ILE A 177 -6.61 8.86 -10.85
C ILE A 177 -6.05 9.26 -9.50
N GLY A 178 -5.01 10.09 -9.48
CA GLY A 178 -4.29 10.49 -8.28
C GLY A 178 -2.98 9.73 -8.09
N GLN A 179 -2.17 10.18 -7.11
CA GLN A 179 -0.95 9.47 -6.71
C GLN A 179 -1.29 8.26 -5.81
N LEU A 180 -0.39 7.28 -5.75
CA LEU A 180 -0.52 6.17 -4.82
C LEU A 180 -0.29 6.66 -3.39
N PHE A 181 0.76 7.48 -3.23
CA PHE A 181 1.14 8.08 -1.95
C PHE A 181 2.06 9.27 -2.18
#